data_7a3f6bf97f7c29a6901c89578f8bd9d3
#
_entry.id   7a3f6bf97f7c29a6901c89578f8bd9d3
#
_cell.length_a   1.000
_cell.length_b   1.000
_cell.length_c   1.000
_cell.angle_alpha   90.00
_cell.angle_beta   90.00
_cell.angle_gamma   90.00
#
_symmetry.space_group_name_H-M   'P 1'
#
loop_
_entity.id
_entity.type
_entity.pdbx_description
1 polymer ?
#
loop_
_entity_poly.entity_id
_entity_poly.type
_entity_poly.pdbx_seq_one_letter_code
_entity_poly.pdbx_strand_id
1 'polypeptide(L)'
;KIMMCGNPTRSDGYFYDAFHNDREKWHCMTVSCEDGEYVDPKFISDMADKYGENSNVFRVRVLGEFPTQSDDVLLPLHLVEDATRRDVEAGPTTPVVWGLDVARFGSDRSALAKRQGNILIEPIKTWQNKDLMELAGIVLAEYDAVPYSMRPQAIYIDAIGLGAGLADRLRELDLPAVAVAVSETASLKDRFNRLRDELFWSAREWFEARDCFMPEDDTLIAELTGIRYKYLSSGKLKIESKDEMKKRGQRSPDTADAFVLTFAGQGAVAGGYSRGYNSNRVVKPKTSWVV
;
A
#
# COMPACT_ATOMS: atom_id res chain seq x y z
N LYS A 1 -10.98 4.52 -38.25
CA LYS A 1 -11.49 5.13 -37.02
C LYS A 1 -10.98 4.34 -35.84
N ILE A 2 -10.53 4.99 -34.78
CA ILE A 2 -10.03 4.38 -33.55
C ILE A 2 -11.05 4.73 -32.46
N MET A 3 -11.37 3.76 -31.61
CA MET A 3 -12.18 3.95 -30.40
C MET A 3 -11.37 3.44 -29.21
N MET A 4 -11.31 4.22 -28.14
CA MET A 4 -10.69 3.86 -26.87
C MET A 4 -11.75 3.99 -25.78
N CYS A 5 -11.82 3.00 -24.90
CA CYS A 5 -12.72 2.98 -23.75
C CYS A 5 -11.99 2.37 -22.55
N GLY A 6 -12.17 2.95 -21.37
CA GLY A 6 -11.59 2.42 -20.14
C GLY A 6 -11.67 3.41 -18.99
N ASN A 7 -11.29 2.96 -17.80
CA ASN A 7 -11.13 3.83 -16.65
C ASN A 7 -9.84 4.63 -16.76
N PRO A 8 -9.86 5.95 -16.48
CA PRO A 8 -8.71 6.83 -16.61
C PRO A 8 -7.75 6.71 -15.41
N THR A 9 -7.05 5.57 -15.30
CA THR A 9 -6.19 5.26 -14.12
C THR A 9 -4.83 5.94 -14.15
N ARG A 10 -4.42 6.46 -15.33
CA ARG A 10 -3.11 7.09 -15.55
C ARG A 10 -3.26 8.55 -15.92
N SER A 11 -2.38 9.39 -15.41
CA SER A 11 -2.30 10.81 -15.77
C SER A 11 -1.22 11.07 -16.84
N ASP A 12 -0.90 10.05 -17.63
CA ASP A 12 0.03 10.10 -18.75
C ASP A 12 -0.37 9.11 -19.84
N GLY A 13 0.30 9.19 -20.99
CA GLY A 13 0.14 8.28 -22.11
C GLY A 13 -1.03 8.62 -23.03
N TYR A 14 -1.18 7.80 -24.08
CA TYR A 14 -2.04 8.08 -25.25
C TYR A 14 -3.51 8.33 -24.90
N PHE A 15 -4.08 7.60 -23.92
CA PHE A 15 -5.45 7.80 -23.47
C PHE A 15 -5.61 9.14 -22.73
N TYR A 16 -4.66 9.50 -21.87
CA TYR A 16 -4.63 10.78 -21.19
C TYR A 16 -4.47 11.93 -22.18
N ASP A 17 -3.54 11.82 -23.13
CA ASP A 17 -3.27 12.84 -24.13
C ASP A 17 -4.51 13.11 -25.02
N ALA A 18 -5.29 12.06 -25.33
CA ALA A 18 -6.53 12.21 -26.08
C ALA A 18 -7.56 13.13 -25.37
N PHE A 19 -7.57 13.17 -24.05
CA PHE A 19 -8.45 14.04 -23.26
C PHE A 19 -7.82 15.41 -22.94
N HIS A 20 -6.49 15.56 -23.10
CA HIS A 20 -5.73 16.76 -22.71
C HIS A 20 -4.97 17.39 -23.89
N ASN A 21 -3.74 16.93 -24.16
CA ASN A 21 -2.84 17.53 -25.14
C ASN A 21 -3.36 17.42 -26.59
N ASP A 22 -4.02 16.31 -26.92
CA ASP A 22 -4.55 16.00 -28.25
C ASP A 22 -6.09 16.14 -28.33
N ARG A 23 -6.70 16.83 -27.39
CA ARG A 23 -8.16 16.95 -27.23
C ARG A 23 -8.89 17.37 -28.50
N GLU A 24 -8.28 18.19 -29.32
CA GLU A 24 -8.83 18.67 -30.59
C GLU A 24 -8.94 17.59 -31.67
N LYS A 25 -8.16 16.50 -31.56
CA LYS A 25 -8.13 15.39 -32.52
C LYS A 25 -9.14 14.28 -32.17
N TRP A 26 -9.73 14.35 -30.98
CA TRP A 26 -10.58 13.30 -30.42
C TRP A 26 -11.95 13.79 -30.00
N HIS A 27 -12.96 12.97 -30.26
CA HIS A 27 -14.27 13.13 -29.61
C HIS A 27 -14.21 12.39 -28.27
N CYS A 28 -14.08 13.11 -27.17
CA CYS A 28 -13.96 12.55 -25.82
C CYS A 28 -15.27 12.67 -25.06
N MET A 29 -15.63 11.59 -24.38
CA MET A 29 -16.82 11.52 -23.55
C MET A 29 -16.42 10.94 -22.19
N THR A 30 -16.78 11.61 -21.12
CA THR A 30 -16.69 11.11 -19.74
C THR A 30 -18.09 10.69 -19.30
N VAL A 31 -18.20 9.52 -18.72
CA VAL A 31 -19.47 8.98 -18.19
C VAL A 31 -19.27 8.70 -16.71
N SER A 32 -20.06 9.39 -15.87
CA SER A 32 -20.12 9.11 -14.45
C SER A 32 -21.09 7.97 -14.12
N CYS A 33 -20.79 7.18 -13.10
CA CYS A 33 -21.77 6.26 -12.54
C CYS A 33 -23.03 6.96 -12.00
N GLU A 34 -22.89 8.24 -11.61
CA GLU A 34 -24.00 9.06 -11.12
C GLU A 34 -25.02 9.38 -12.21
N ASP A 35 -24.57 9.43 -13.48
CA ASP A 35 -25.42 9.69 -14.65
C ASP A 35 -26.00 8.38 -15.25
N GLY A 36 -25.61 7.23 -14.74
CA GLY A 36 -25.93 5.93 -15.31
C GLY A 36 -27.29 5.39 -14.83
N GLU A 37 -28.26 5.27 -15.73
CA GLU A 37 -29.61 4.73 -15.45
C GLU A 37 -29.59 3.27 -14.91
N TYR A 38 -28.51 2.53 -15.19
CA TYR A 38 -28.33 1.11 -14.82
C TYR A 38 -27.36 0.89 -13.67
N VAL A 39 -26.82 1.96 -13.08
CA VAL A 39 -25.91 1.85 -11.93
C VAL A 39 -26.71 1.81 -10.65
N ASP A 40 -26.46 0.78 -9.83
CA ASP A 40 -27.08 0.69 -8.51
C ASP A 40 -26.58 1.84 -7.62
N PRO A 41 -27.46 2.72 -7.13
CA PRO A 41 -27.08 3.80 -6.21
C PRO A 41 -26.31 3.29 -4.97
N LYS A 42 -26.57 2.04 -4.57
CA LYS A 42 -25.83 1.40 -3.46
C LYS A 42 -24.35 1.25 -3.79
N PHE A 43 -23.99 0.92 -5.05
CA PHE A 43 -22.59 0.85 -5.45
C PHE A 43 -21.87 2.18 -5.22
N ILE A 44 -22.49 3.31 -5.59
CA ILE A 44 -21.91 4.64 -5.42
C ILE A 44 -21.71 4.95 -3.93
N SER A 45 -22.74 4.69 -3.10
CA SER A 45 -22.64 4.92 -1.66
C SER A 45 -21.60 4.01 -0.99
N ASP A 46 -21.53 2.72 -1.35
CA ASP A 46 -20.52 1.80 -0.85
C ASP A 46 -19.09 2.24 -1.24
N MET A 47 -18.92 2.77 -2.45
CA MET A 47 -17.63 3.33 -2.91
C MET A 47 -17.26 4.61 -2.15
N ALA A 48 -18.21 5.50 -1.89
CA ALA A 48 -18.00 6.71 -1.10
C ALA A 48 -17.64 6.36 0.36
N ASP A 49 -18.35 5.44 0.97
CA ASP A 49 -18.09 4.99 2.34
C ASP A 49 -16.74 4.28 2.47
N LYS A 50 -16.37 3.47 1.49
CA LYS A 50 -15.16 2.67 1.50
C LYS A 50 -13.89 3.50 1.21
N TYR A 51 -13.95 4.37 0.22
CA TYR A 51 -12.77 5.07 -0.29
C TYR A 51 -12.76 6.57 0.00
N GLY A 52 -13.91 7.15 0.32
CA GLY A 52 -14.13 8.59 0.40
C GLY A 52 -14.35 9.22 -0.98
N GLU A 53 -15.30 10.14 -1.06
CA GLU A 53 -15.67 10.84 -2.31
C GLU A 53 -14.51 11.63 -2.95
N ASN A 54 -13.56 12.08 -2.13
CA ASN A 54 -12.40 12.86 -2.57
C ASN A 54 -11.18 11.99 -2.95
N SER A 55 -11.32 10.65 -2.95
CA SER A 55 -10.22 9.76 -3.30
C SER A 55 -10.03 9.64 -4.80
N ASN A 56 -8.79 9.36 -5.24
CA ASN A 56 -8.54 9.05 -6.65
C ASN A 56 -9.25 7.78 -7.10
N VAL A 57 -9.52 6.82 -6.20
CA VAL A 57 -10.28 5.62 -6.52
C VAL A 57 -11.74 5.95 -6.85
N PHE A 58 -12.40 6.79 -6.04
CA PHE A 58 -13.76 7.25 -6.31
C PHE A 58 -13.82 8.05 -7.61
N ARG A 59 -12.89 9.00 -7.77
CA ARG A 59 -12.79 9.83 -8.97
C ARG A 59 -12.68 9.02 -10.25
N VAL A 60 -11.83 8.00 -10.26
CA VAL A 60 -11.61 7.15 -11.44
C VAL A 60 -12.75 6.17 -11.68
N ARG A 61 -13.21 5.48 -10.62
CA ARG A 61 -14.15 4.37 -10.76
C ARG A 61 -15.62 4.78 -10.74
N VAL A 62 -15.96 5.92 -10.12
CA VAL A 62 -17.33 6.43 -10.03
C VAL A 62 -17.54 7.59 -10.97
N LEU A 63 -16.69 8.63 -10.91
CA LEU A 63 -16.86 9.82 -11.74
C LEU A 63 -16.32 9.65 -13.16
N GLY A 64 -15.51 8.61 -13.44
CA GLY A 64 -14.88 8.42 -14.75
C GLY A 64 -13.84 9.49 -15.08
N GLU A 65 -13.33 10.20 -14.09
CA GLU A 65 -12.38 11.29 -14.24
C GLU A 65 -10.95 10.84 -13.96
N PHE A 66 -9.98 11.51 -14.62
CA PHE A 66 -8.56 11.25 -14.36
C PHE A 66 -8.20 11.57 -12.91
N PRO A 67 -7.27 10.79 -12.28
CA PRO A 67 -6.82 11.08 -10.93
C PRO A 67 -6.19 12.48 -10.88
N THR A 68 -6.41 13.18 -9.78
CA THR A 68 -5.71 14.44 -9.55
C THR A 68 -4.24 14.14 -9.36
N GLN A 69 -3.40 14.62 -10.28
CA GLN A 69 -1.96 14.73 -10.03
C GLN A 69 -1.76 15.92 -9.10
N SER A 70 -1.66 15.66 -7.81
CA SER A 70 -0.89 16.56 -6.99
C SER A 70 0.53 15.99 -6.95
N ASP A 71 1.54 16.82 -7.20
CA ASP A 71 2.96 16.46 -7.20
C ASP A 71 3.41 15.88 -5.84
N ASP A 72 2.51 15.88 -4.87
CA ASP A 72 2.68 15.41 -3.50
C ASP A 72 2.09 14.02 -3.21
N VAL A 73 1.47 13.32 -4.18
CA VAL A 73 0.98 11.95 -3.99
C VAL A 73 2.15 10.98 -3.93
N LEU A 74 2.19 10.16 -2.88
CA LEU A 74 3.27 9.20 -2.70
C LEU A 74 3.27 8.12 -3.78
N LEU A 75 2.10 7.52 -4.06
CA LEU A 75 1.95 6.41 -5.01
C LEU A 75 0.82 6.71 -6.00
N PRO A 76 1.13 6.90 -7.29
CA PRO A 76 0.12 7.00 -8.34
C PRO A 76 -0.73 5.73 -8.43
N LEU A 77 -2.05 5.87 -8.64
CA LEU A 77 -3.00 4.76 -8.68
C LEU A 77 -2.59 3.66 -9.67
N HIS A 78 -2.14 4.02 -10.85
CA HIS A 78 -1.74 3.07 -11.87
C HIS A 78 -0.58 2.16 -11.45
N LEU A 79 0.38 2.65 -10.65
CA LEU A 79 1.50 1.81 -10.17
C LEU A 79 1.02 0.72 -9.22
N VAL A 80 0.05 1.05 -8.37
CA VAL A 80 -0.52 0.12 -7.40
C VAL A 80 -1.44 -0.89 -8.10
N GLU A 81 -2.32 -0.45 -9.01
CA GLU A 81 -3.19 -1.33 -9.78
C GLU A 81 -2.41 -2.25 -10.74
N ASP A 82 -1.36 -1.74 -11.39
CA ASP A 82 -0.50 -2.58 -12.23
C ASP A 82 0.14 -3.73 -11.43
N ALA A 83 0.44 -3.52 -10.13
CA ALA A 83 1.01 -4.56 -9.28
C ALA A 83 0.04 -5.72 -9.01
N THR A 84 -1.27 -5.51 -9.07
CA THR A 84 -2.25 -6.58 -8.87
C THR A 84 -2.38 -7.52 -10.08
N ARG A 85 -1.87 -7.09 -11.24
CA ARG A 85 -2.01 -7.81 -12.52
C ARG A 85 -0.73 -8.52 -12.96
N ARG A 86 0.36 -8.36 -12.20
CA ARG A 86 1.65 -8.97 -12.55
C ARG A 86 1.71 -10.42 -12.09
N ASP A 87 2.43 -11.22 -12.84
CA ASP A 87 2.79 -12.59 -12.45
C ASP A 87 4.24 -12.57 -11.96
N VAL A 88 4.42 -12.57 -10.63
CA VAL A 88 5.73 -12.49 -9.98
C VAL A 88 5.86 -13.66 -9.00
N GLU A 89 6.96 -14.36 -9.06
CA GLU A 89 7.28 -15.43 -8.13
C GLU A 89 8.39 -15.01 -7.16
N ALA A 90 8.20 -15.31 -5.89
CA ALA A 90 9.26 -15.14 -4.91
C ALA A 90 10.38 -16.15 -5.13
N GLY A 91 11.63 -15.72 -4.96
CA GLY A 91 12.74 -16.65 -4.93
C GLY A 91 12.60 -17.66 -3.78
N PRO A 92 13.00 -18.92 -3.95
CA PRO A 92 12.79 -19.99 -2.94
C PRO A 92 13.51 -19.72 -1.60
N THR A 93 14.54 -18.89 -1.62
CA THR A 93 15.32 -18.51 -0.43
C THR A 93 14.95 -17.11 0.11
N THR A 94 13.98 -16.44 -0.51
CA THR A 94 13.57 -15.09 -0.08
C THR A 94 12.80 -15.20 1.24
N PRO A 95 13.24 -14.51 2.30
CA PRO A 95 12.59 -14.60 3.59
C PRO A 95 11.19 -14.00 3.57
N VAL A 96 10.29 -14.63 4.33
CA VAL A 96 8.99 -14.06 4.65
C VAL A 96 9.17 -13.10 5.83
N VAL A 97 8.52 -11.95 5.75
CA VAL A 97 8.43 -10.96 6.84
C VAL A 97 7.00 -10.52 7.02
N TRP A 98 6.62 -10.24 8.25
CA TRP A 98 5.31 -9.69 8.57
C TRP A 98 5.42 -8.27 9.12
N GLY A 99 4.42 -7.46 8.84
CA GLY A 99 4.27 -6.12 9.40
C GLY A 99 2.95 -6.03 10.14
N LEU A 100 2.96 -5.58 11.38
CA LEU A 100 1.80 -5.49 12.25
C LEU A 100 1.63 -4.07 12.79
N ASP A 101 0.60 -3.37 12.33
CA ASP A 101 0.13 -2.12 12.93
C ASP A 101 -0.91 -2.43 14.00
N VAL A 102 -0.74 -1.85 15.20
CA VAL A 102 -1.54 -2.16 16.38
C VAL A 102 -2.41 -0.98 16.73
N ALA A 103 -3.71 -1.12 16.53
CA ALA A 103 -4.68 -0.11 16.92
C ALA A 103 -5.13 -0.28 18.38
N ARG A 104 -5.48 0.86 19.00
CA ARG A 104 -6.23 0.90 20.26
C ARG A 104 -7.73 0.66 20.00
N PHE A 105 -8.50 0.50 21.07
CA PHE A 105 -9.96 0.51 20.98
C PHE A 105 -10.45 1.79 20.29
N GLY A 106 -11.38 1.65 19.35
CA GLY A 106 -11.95 2.78 18.61
C GLY A 106 -12.17 2.48 17.13
N SER A 107 -12.07 3.52 16.31
CA SER A 107 -12.30 3.42 14.85
C SER A 107 -11.16 2.79 14.06
N ASP A 108 -9.93 2.83 14.60
CA ASP A 108 -8.74 2.32 13.93
C ASP A 108 -8.67 0.77 14.05
N ARG A 109 -8.04 0.11 13.10
CA ARG A 109 -7.96 -1.36 13.02
C ARG A 109 -6.51 -1.82 13.18
N SER A 110 -6.31 -2.90 13.92
CA SER A 110 -5.04 -3.61 13.84
C SER A 110 -4.94 -4.33 12.50
N ALA A 111 -3.79 -4.28 11.86
CA ALA A 111 -3.59 -4.81 10.51
C ALA A 111 -2.31 -5.65 10.42
N LEU A 112 -2.38 -6.79 9.72
CA LEU A 112 -1.25 -7.71 9.50
C LEU A 112 -0.99 -7.89 8.02
N ALA A 113 0.18 -7.46 7.57
CA ALA A 113 0.70 -7.65 6.23
C ALA A 113 1.75 -8.77 6.20
N LYS A 114 1.72 -9.65 5.19
CA LYS A 114 2.68 -10.74 5.00
C LYS A 114 3.38 -10.59 3.65
N ARG A 115 4.69 -10.40 3.63
CA ARG A 115 5.46 -10.17 2.41
C ARG A 115 6.63 -11.14 2.28
N GLN A 116 6.87 -11.60 1.07
CA GLN A 116 8.06 -12.38 0.68
C GLN A 116 8.75 -11.71 -0.50
N GLY A 117 9.84 -11.00 -0.24
CA GLY A 117 10.54 -10.25 -1.28
C GLY A 117 9.63 -9.26 -2.01
N ASN A 118 9.38 -9.52 -3.29
CA ASN A 118 8.55 -8.69 -4.14
C ASN A 118 7.08 -9.08 -4.20
N ILE A 119 6.62 -9.91 -3.25
CA ILE A 119 5.24 -10.40 -3.22
C ILE A 119 4.60 -10.07 -1.88
N LEU A 120 3.46 -9.38 -1.90
CA LEU A 120 2.51 -9.40 -0.80
C LEU A 120 1.70 -10.69 -0.94
N ILE A 121 1.81 -11.58 0.05
CA ILE A 121 1.38 -12.99 -0.07
C ILE A 121 -0.13 -13.14 -0.13
N GLU A 122 -0.85 -12.35 0.66
CA GLU A 122 -2.31 -12.37 0.79
C GLU A 122 -2.85 -10.96 1.05
N PRO A 123 -4.17 -10.71 0.87
CA PRO A 123 -4.79 -9.46 1.30
C PRO A 123 -4.54 -9.21 2.79
N ILE A 124 -4.39 -7.93 3.15
CA ILE A 124 -4.05 -7.56 4.53
C ILE A 124 -5.20 -7.89 5.48
N LYS A 125 -4.91 -8.67 6.51
CA LYS A 125 -5.88 -9.03 7.53
C LYS A 125 -6.06 -7.89 8.51
N THR A 126 -7.29 -7.59 8.87
CA THR A 126 -7.60 -6.51 9.82
C THR A 126 -8.55 -6.98 10.92
N TRP A 127 -8.36 -6.44 12.12
CA TRP A 127 -9.20 -6.72 13.28
C TRP A 127 -9.52 -5.43 14.01
N GLN A 128 -10.73 -5.34 14.54
CA GLN A 128 -11.22 -4.18 15.27
C GLN A 128 -11.57 -4.57 16.70
N ASN A 129 -11.41 -3.64 17.63
CA ASN A 129 -11.82 -3.81 19.03
C ASN A 129 -11.19 -5.06 19.70
N LYS A 130 -9.95 -5.36 19.39
CA LYS A 130 -9.18 -6.43 20.01
C LYS A 130 -8.30 -5.88 21.12
N ASP A 131 -8.29 -6.53 22.28
CA ASP A 131 -7.28 -6.25 23.28
C ASP A 131 -5.91 -6.85 22.89
N LEU A 132 -4.88 -6.49 23.65
CA LEU A 132 -3.50 -6.92 23.37
C LEU A 132 -3.34 -8.43 23.44
N MET A 133 -4.00 -9.09 24.39
CA MET A 133 -3.90 -10.54 24.58
C MET A 133 -4.66 -11.30 23.51
N GLU A 134 -5.86 -10.83 23.13
CA GLU A 134 -6.62 -11.35 22.00
C GLU A 134 -5.80 -11.24 20.70
N LEU A 135 -5.18 -10.06 20.45
CA LEU A 135 -4.38 -9.83 19.26
C LEU A 135 -3.13 -10.73 19.25
N ALA A 136 -2.48 -10.91 20.40
CA ALA A 136 -1.36 -11.86 20.50
C ALA A 136 -1.78 -13.31 20.17
N GLY A 137 -2.95 -13.73 20.66
CA GLY A 137 -3.51 -15.04 20.32
C GLY A 137 -3.83 -15.20 18.83
N ILE A 138 -4.37 -14.14 18.19
CA ILE A 138 -4.64 -14.12 16.75
C ILE A 138 -3.34 -14.24 15.94
N VAL A 139 -2.31 -13.44 16.28
CA VAL A 139 -1.02 -13.49 15.58
C VAL A 139 -0.33 -14.86 15.77
N LEU A 140 -0.42 -15.46 16.96
CA LEU A 140 0.07 -16.82 17.20
C LEU A 140 -0.66 -17.83 16.31
N ALA A 141 -1.99 -17.77 16.24
CA ALA A 141 -2.78 -18.67 15.41
C ALA A 141 -2.42 -18.50 13.91
N GLU A 142 -2.21 -17.28 13.44
CA GLU A 142 -1.72 -17.02 12.09
C GLU A 142 -0.33 -17.60 11.84
N TYR A 143 0.57 -17.55 12.84
CA TYR A 143 1.92 -18.11 12.76
C TYR A 143 1.90 -19.63 12.71
N ASP A 144 1.04 -20.27 13.50
CA ASP A 144 0.92 -21.73 13.54
C ASP A 144 0.20 -22.31 12.31
N ALA A 145 -0.67 -21.50 11.68
CA ALA A 145 -1.41 -21.91 10.47
C ALA A 145 -0.53 -21.99 9.22
N VAL A 146 0.64 -21.31 9.19
CA VAL A 146 1.51 -21.33 8.01
C VAL A 146 2.52 -22.48 8.08
N PRO A 147 2.86 -23.12 6.93
CA PRO A 147 3.92 -24.12 6.87
C PRO A 147 5.25 -23.56 7.39
N TYR A 148 6.10 -24.42 7.96
CA TYR A 148 7.39 -24.02 8.52
C TYR A 148 8.25 -23.19 7.54
N SER A 149 8.25 -23.55 6.26
CA SER A 149 8.97 -22.82 5.20
C SER A 149 8.43 -21.42 4.91
N MET A 150 7.20 -21.13 5.34
CA MET A 150 6.51 -19.85 5.15
C MET A 150 6.41 -19.04 6.45
N ARG A 151 6.99 -19.55 7.55
CA ARG A 151 7.05 -18.80 8.79
C ARG A 151 7.91 -17.56 8.64
N PRO A 152 7.49 -16.41 9.20
CA PRO A 152 8.22 -15.18 9.05
C PRO A 152 9.59 -15.25 9.77
N GLN A 153 10.61 -14.71 9.14
CA GLN A 153 11.91 -14.47 9.76
C GLN A 153 11.82 -13.36 10.81
N ALA A 154 10.93 -12.39 10.61
CA ALA A 154 10.65 -11.30 11.53
C ALA A 154 9.20 -10.84 11.41
N ILE A 155 8.62 -10.42 12.55
CA ILE A 155 7.33 -9.74 12.64
C ILE A 155 7.62 -8.33 13.16
N TYR A 156 7.59 -7.34 12.26
CA TYR A 156 7.84 -5.94 12.58
C TYR A 156 6.59 -5.29 13.12
N ILE A 157 6.66 -4.71 14.31
CA ILE A 157 5.52 -4.16 15.06
C ILE A 157 5.83 -2.71 15.39
N ASP A 158 4.91 -1.78 15.04
CA ASP A 158 5.09 -0.40 15.49
C ASP A 158 5.10 -0.33 17.01
N ALA A 159 6.22 0.11 17.58
CA ALA A 159 6.44 0.18 19.03
C ALA A 159 5.66 1.33 19.70
N ILE A 160 4.95 2.18 18.96
CA ILE A 160 4.22 3.30 19.53
C ILE A 160 2.97 2.79 20.28
N GLY A 161 2.85 3.19 21.53
CA GLY A 161 1.68 2.85 22.35
C GLY A 161 1.61 1.38 22.75
N LEU A 162 0.60 0.64 22.29
CA LEU A 162 0.38 -0.77 22.69
C LEU A 162 1.34 -1.76 22.00
N GLY A 163 1.94 -1.37 20.87
CA GLY A 163 2.73 -2.28 20.07
C GLY A 163 4.01 -2.78 20.77
N ALA A 164 4.63 -1.99 21.63
CA ALA A 164 5.78 -2.45 22.41
C ALA A 164 5.40 -3.63 23.33
N GLY A 165 4.28 -3.51 24.05
CA GLY A 165 3.79 -4.59 24.92
C GLY A 165 3.37 -5.83 24.12
N LEU A 166 2.79 -5.65 22.92
CA LEU A 166 2.49 -6.77 22.06
C LEU A 166 3.76 -7.47 21.55
N ALA A 167 4.78 -6.71 21.17
CA ALA A 167 6.06 -7.28 20.75
C ALA A 167 6.70 -8.12 21.83
N ASP A 168 6.68 -7.65 23.09
CA ASP A 168 7.19 -8.39 24.23
C ASP A 168 6.38 -9.68 24.45
N ARG A 169 5.03 -9.59 24.39
CA ARG A 169 4.17 -10.77 24.54
C ARG A 169 4.40 -11.80 23.45
N LEU A 170 4.57 -11.38 22.19
CA LEU A 170 4.86 -12.31 21.09
C LEU A 170 6.23 -12.98 21.24
N ARG A 171 7.24 -12.28 21.78
CA ARG A 171 8.54 -12.89 22.10
C ARG A 171 8.44 -13.94 23.21
N GLU A 172 7.62 -13.69 24.24
CA GLU A 172 7.32 -14.70 25.28
C GLU A 172 6.66 -15.97 24.71
N LEU A 173 5.97 -15.83 23.56
CA LEU A 173 5.36 -16.93 22.82
C LEU A 173 6.31 -17.53 21.75
N ASP A 174 7.61 -17.24 21.83
CA ASP A 174 8.65 -17.69 20.90
C ASP A 174 8.45 -17.25 19.42
N LEU A 175 7.71 -16.15 19.17
CA LEU A 175 7.60 -15.57 17.85
C LEU A 175 8.74 -14.57 17.58
N PRO A 176 9.20 -14.44 16.30
CA PRO A 176 10.29 -13.53 15.93
C PRO A 176 9.84 -12.07 15.86
N ALA A 177 9.30 -11.54 16.95
CA ALA A 177 8.75 -10.20 17.04
C ALA A 177 9.85 -9.14 17.21
N VAL A 178 9.80 -8.09 16.38
CA VAL A 178 10.74 -6.96 16.38
C VAL A 178 9.94 -5.67 16.55
N ALA A 179 10.17 -4.98 17.65
CA ALA A 179 9.58 -3.66 17.89
C ALA A 179 10.30 -2.60 17.01
N VAL A 180 9.52 -1.80 16.29
CA VAL A 180 10.00 -0.77 15.35
C VAL A 180 9.52 0.60 15.83
N ALA A 181 10.42 1.48 16.18
CA ALA A 181 10.07 2.84 16.60
C ALA A 181 9.97 3.76 15.35
N VAL A 182 8.83 3.73 14.66
CA VAL A 182 8.63 4.48 13.39
C VAL A 182 8.72 6.00 13.54
N SER A 183 8.61 6.52 14.77
CA SER A 183 8.78 7.94 15.10
C SER A 183 10.24 8.37 15.26
N GLU A 184 11.17 7.45 15.39
CA GLU A 184 12.59 7.73 15.51
C GLU A 184 13.20 8.28 14.21
N THR A 185 14.46 8.70 14.33
CA THR A 185 15.23 9.20 13.18
C THR A 185 15.37 8.11 12.12
N ALA A 186 15.18 8.48 10.87
CA ALA A 186 15.38 7.59 9.72
C ALA A 186 16.82 7.07 9.65
N SER A 187 17.03 5.90 9.05
CA SER A 187 18.37 5.38 8.76
C SER A 187 19.10 6.29 7.78
N LEU A 188 18.40 6.78 6.75
CA LEU A 188 18.86 7.78 5.80
C LEU A 188 18.43 9.18 6.26
N LYS A 189 18.99 9.60 7.41
CA LYS A 189 18.62 10.83 8.12
C LYS A 189 18.79 12.13 7.34
N ASP A 190 19.60 12.14 6.29
CA ASP A 190 19.79 13.30 5.42
C ASP A 190 18.66 13.44 4.39
N ARG A 191 17.97 12.34 4.06
CA ARG A 191 16.89 12.28 3.08
C ARG A 191 15.50 12.30 3.72
N PHE A 192 15.32 11.63 4.84
CA PHE A 192 14.03 11.45 5.50
C PHE A 192 14.00 12.09 6.88
N ASN A 193 12.80 12.54 7.30
CA ASN A 193 12.62 13.16 8.61
C ASN A 193 12.52 12.11 9.72
N ARG A 194 11.78 11.01 9.49
CA ARG A 194 11.57 9.91 10.43
C ARG A 194 11.66 8.56 9.73
N LEU A 195 11.78 7.47 10.50
CA LEU A 195 11.77 6.11 9.96
C LEU A 195 10.47 5.80 9.20
N ARG A 196 9.32 6.26 9.66
CA ARG A 196 8.05 6.14 8.95
C ARG A 196 8.14 6.68 7.51
N ASP A 197 8.77 7.82 7.34
CA ASP A 197 8.91 8.45 6.01
C ASP A 197 9.78 7.61 5.08
N GLU A 198 10.85 7.01 5.61
CA GLU A 198 11.74 6.10 4.89
C GLU A 198 11.02 4.81 4.48
N LEU A 199 10.21 4.20 5.38
CA LEU A 199 9.46 2.98 5.10
C LEU A 199 8.42 3.18 3.99
N PHE A 200 7.67 4.28 4.03
CA PHE A 200 6.73 4.62 2.96
C PHE A 200 7.44 4.87 1.64
N TRP A 201 8.62 5.49 1.66
CA TRP A 201 9.40 5.69 0.45
C TRP A 201 9.96 4.37 -0.09
N SER A 202 10.37 3.45 0.77
CA SER A 202 10.78 2.10 0.36
C SER A 202 9.65 1.33 -0.30
N ALA A 203 8.42 1.48 0.18
CA ALA A 203 7.24 0.95 -0.49
C ALA A 203 7.04 1.58 -1.88
N ARG A 204 7.22 2.89 -2.02
CA ARG A 204 7.17 3.55 -3.33
C ARG A 204 8.21 2.98 -4.29
N GLU A 205 9.46 2.87 -3.87
CA GLU A 205 10.54 2.29 -4.68
C GLU A 205 10.22 0.83 -5.08
N TRP A 206 9.58 0.06 -4.20
CA TRP A 206 9.12 -1.30 -4.47
C TRP A 206 8.07 -1.36 -5.60
N PHE A 207 7.11 -0.43 -5.64
CA PHE A 207 6.15 -0.32 -6.74
C PHE A 207 6.78 0.22 -8.02
N GLU A 208 7.68 1.22 -7.94
CA GLU A 208 8.36 1.83 -9.09
C GLU A 208 9.29 0.86 -9.82
N ALA A 209 9.85 -0.12 -9.12
CA ALA A 209 10.66 -1.20 -9.71
C ALA A 209 9.85 -2.07 -10.70
N ARG A 210 8.50 -2.07 -10.61
CA ARG A 210 7.56 -2.77 -11.50
C ARG A 210 7.78 -4.29 -11.59
N ASP A 211 8.42 -4.87 -10.62
CA ASP A 211 8.70 -6.31 -10.50
C ASP A 211 8.03 -6.93 -9.27
N CYS A 212 7.02 -6.25 -8.72
CA CYS A 212 6.29 -6.63 -7.53
C CYS A 212 4.86 -7.08 -7.85
N PHE A 213 4.31 -7.89 -6.94
CA PHE A 213 2.92 -8.35 -6.96
C PHE A 213 2.25 -8.08 -5.61
N MET A 214 1.00 -7.67 -5.67
CA MET A 214 0.09 -7.66 -4.52
C MET A 214 -1.27 -8.23 -4.94
N PRO A 215 -1.97 -8.95 -4.05
CA PRO A 215 -3.34 -9.35 -4.31
C PRO A 215 -4.25 -8.12 -4.42
N GLU A 216 -5.37 -8.27 -5.10
CA GLU A 216 -6.36 -7.20 -5.19
C GLU A 216 -6.95 -6.94 -3.78
N ASP A 217 -6.61 -5.79 -3.23
CA ASP A 217 -7.07 -5.30 -1.93
C ASP A 217 -7.43 -3.82 -2.08
N ASP A 218 -8.70 -3.58 -2.25
CA ASP A 218 -9.23 -2.24 -2.48
C ASP A 218 -8.92 -1.26 -1.32
N THR A 219 -8.89 -1.77 -0.08
CA THR A 219 -8.58 -0.93 1.08
C THR A 219 -7.13 -0.47 1.04
N LEU A 220 -6.20 -1.40 0.79
CA LEU A 220 -4.79 -1.08 0.65
C LEU A 220 -4.53 -0.14 -0.54
N ILE A 221 -5.18 -0.38 -1.69
CA ILE A 221 -5.07 0.48 -2.87
C ILE A 221 -5.48 1.92 -2.52
N ALA A 222 -6.64 2.10 -1.86
CA ALA A 222 -7.13 3.42 -1.48
C ALA A 222 -6.20 4.12 -0.48
N GLU A 223 -5.73 3.40 0.54
CA GLU A 223 -4.83 3.94 1.56
C GLU A 223 -3.49 4.35 0.94
N LEU A 224 -2.85 3.50 0.15
CA LEU A 224 -1.56 3.78 -0.49
C LEU A 224 -1.63 4.99 -1.44
N THR A 225 -2.70 5.09 -2.23
CA THR A 225 -2.87 6.17 -3.22
C THR A 225 -3.40 7.46 -2.63
N GLY A 226 -3.89 7.42 -1.38
CA GLY A 226 -4.37 8.59 -0.64
C GLY A 226 -3.28 9.33 0.12
N ILE A 227 -2.10 8.72 0.31
CA ILE A 227 -1.01 9.29 1.10
C ILE A 227 -0.25 10.35 0.31
N ARG A 228 0.07 11.45 0.99
CA ARG A 228 0.86 12.56 0.44
C ARG A 228 2.19 12.73 1.14
N TYR A 229 3.13 13.38 0.45
CA TYR A 229 4.41 13.76 1.02
C TYR A 229 4.77 15.22 0.72
N LYS A 230 5.69 15.76 1.46
CA LYS A 230 6.25 17.10 1.22
C LYS A 230 7.72 17.15 1.57
N TYR A 231 8.43 18.11 0.98
CA TYR A 231 9.77 18.44 1.42
C TYR A 231 9.71 19.53 2.49
N LEU A 232 10.43 19.32 3.58
CA LEU A 232 10.62 20.32 4.63
C LEU A 232 11.63 21.38 4.17
N SER A 233 11.69 22.52 4.87
CA SER A 233 12.72 23.55 4.63
C SER A 233 14.15 23.04 4.77
N SER A 234 14.35 21.95 5.52
CA SER A 234 15.63 21.23 5.64
C SER A 234 15.96 20.35 4.42
N GLY A 235 15.13 20.28 3.40
CA GLY A 235 15.26 19.40 2.24
C GLY A 235 14.85 17.95 2.51
N LYS A 236 14.48 17.60 3.75
CA LYS A 236 14.05 16.24 4.09
C LYS A 236 12.62 15.96 3.65
N LEU A 237 12.40 14.75 3.17
CA LEU A 237 11.07 14.26 2.85
C LEU A 237 10.30 13.93 4.14
N LYS A 238 9.04 14.32 4.18
CA LYS A 238 8.09 14.00 5.24
C LYS A 238 6.79 13.50 4.64
N ILE A 239 6.36 12.32 5.07
CA ILE A 239 5.03 11.78 4.77
C ILE A 239 3.99 12.48 5.64
N GLU A 240 2.81 12.69 5.09
CA GLU A 240 1.66 13.23 5.78
C GLU A 240 1.34 12.43 7.06
N SER A 241 1.06 13.13 8.15
CA SER A 241 0.67 12.50 9.41
C SER A 241 -0.78 12.01 9.38
N LYS A 242 -1.13 11.05 10.25
CA LYS A 242 -2.53 10.59 10.42
C LYS A 242 -3.48 11.76 10.72
N ASP A 243 -3.03 12.77 11.48
CA ASP A 243 -3.84 13.95 11.79
C ASP A 243 -4.03 14.87 10.56
N GLU A 244 -3.01 15.04 9.72
CA GLU A 244 -3.12 15.77 8.46
C GLU A 244 -4.10 15.05 7.51
N MET A 245 -4.04 13.72 7.41
CA MET A 245 -4.97 12.90 6.63
C MET A 245 -6.42 13.03 7.14
N LYS A 246 -6.63 12.92 8.45
CA LYS A 246 -7.97 13.09 9.07
C LYS A 246 -8.57 14.48 8.79
N LYS A 247 -7.76 15.54 8.79
CA LYS A 247 -8.21 16.91 8.42
C LYS A 247 -8.67 17.01 6.97
N ARG A 248 -8.18 16.13 6.07
CA ARG A 248 -8.63 16.03 4.67
C ARG A 248 -9.82 15.07 4.49
N GLY A 249 -10.40 14.54 5.58
CA GLY A 249 -11.48 13.56 5.52
C GLY A 249 -11.02 12.15 5.16
N GLN A 250 -9.72 11.87 5.19
CA GLN A 250 -9.19 10.53 4.97
C GLN A 250 -9.20 9.71 6.27
N ARG A 251 -9.40 8.40 6.14
CA ARG A 251 -9.27 7.46 7.27
C ARG A 251 -7.81 7.20 7.61
N SER A 252 -7.57 6.61 8.79
CA SER A 252 -6.24 6.10 9.18
C SER A 252 -5.78 5.03 8.17
N PRO A 253 -4.52 5.09 7.70
CA PRO A 253 -4.00 4.15 6.70
C PRO A 253 -3.45 2.88 7.36
N ASP A 254 -4.30 2.18 8.13
CA ASP A 254 -3.89 1.06 8.99
C ASP A 254 -3.30 -0.10 8.19
N THR A 255 -3.86 -0.41 7.00
CA THR A 255 -3.34 -1.46 6.11
C THR A 255 -2.04 -1.04 5.44
N ALA A 256 -1.92 0.23 5.03
CA ALA A 256 -0.69 0.76 4.46
C ALA A 256 0.42 0.85 5.53
N ASP A 257 0.12 1.27 6.78
CA ASP A 257 1.09 1.28 7.88
C ASP A 257 1.60 -0.15 8.18
N ALA A 258 0.72 -1.17 8.22
CA ALA A 258 1.15 -2.56 8.36
C ALA A 258 2.03 -3.04 7.17
N PHE A 259 1.66 -2.68 5.95
CA PHE A 259 2.44 -3.03 4.77
C PHE A 259 3.84 -2.43 4.80
N VAL A 260 3.98 -1.14 5.11
CA VAL A 260 5.29 -0.48 5.10
C VAL A 260 6.21 -0.96 6.23
N LEU A 261 5.66 -1.45 7.36
CA LEU A 261 6.45 -2.10 8.40
C LEU A 261 7.23 -3.32 7.89
N THR A 262 6.76 -4.00 6.83
CA THR A 262 7.50 -5.14 6.24
C THR A 262 8.86 -4.72 5.65
N PHE A 263 9.11 -3.44 5.46
CA PHE A 263 10.40 -2.91 4.95
C PHE A 263 11.37 -2.53 6.08
N ALA A 264 10.96 -2.60 7.35
CA ALA A 264 11.79 -2.13 8.48
C ALA A 264 13.14 -2.84 8.62
N GLY A 265 13.25 -4.12 8.20
CA GLY A 265 14.52 -4.86 8.24
C GLY A 265 15.50 -4.51 7.12
N GLN A 266 15.08 -3.80 6.10
CA GLN A 266 15.92 -3.46 4.95
C GLN A 266 16.88 -2.29 5.25
N GLY A 267 16.51 -1.38 6.16
CA GLY A 267 17.34 -0.25 6.58
C GLY A 267 18.58 -0.62 7.39
N ALA A 268 18.55 -1.73 8.13
CA ALA A 268 19.70 -2.23 8.90
C ALA A 268 20.78 -2.89 8.01
N VAL A 269 20.45 -3.23 6.77
CA VAL A 269 21.36 -3.87 5.79
C VAL A 269 21.89 -2.84 4.77
N ALA A 270 21.39 -1.61 4.78
CA ALA A 270 21.73 -0.57 3.80
C ALA A 270 23.13 0.09 3.97
N GLY A 271 24.01 -0.48 4.82
CA GLY A 271 25.44 -0.27 4.69
C GLY A 271 26.06 -0.99 3.49
N GLY A 272 25.27 -1.74 2.73
CA GLY A 272 25.70 -2.51 1.57
C GLY A 272 24.55 -2.79 0.61
N TYR A 273 24.08 -1.78 -0.12
CA TYR A 273 23.37 -2.03 -1.36
C TYR A 273 24.33 -2.67 -2.37
N SER A 274 24.53 -3.97 -2.28
CA SER A 274 24.97 -4.70 -3.46
C SER A 274 23.77 -4.71 -4.41
N ARG A 275 23.92 -3.98 -5.51
CA ARG A 275 23.13 -4.14 -6.74
C ARG A 275 23.24 -5.59 -7.21
N GLY A 276 22.49 -6.48 -6.59
CA GLY A 276 22.35 -7.90 -6.95
C GLY A 276 20.94 -8.21 -7.40
N TYR A 277 20.26 -7.24 -8.01
CA TYR A 277 19.02 -7.51 -8.70
C TYR A 277 19.33 -8.13 -10.05
N ASN A 278 19.09 -9.44 -10.14
CA ASN A 278 19.29 -10.21 -11.36
C ASN A 278 18.24 -9.77 -12.39
N SER A 279 18.64 -8.91 -13.34
CA SER A 279 17.83 -8.32 -14.41
C SER A 279 17.32 -9.33 -15.46
N ASN A 280 17.34 -10.64 -15.18
CA ASN A 280 16.97 -11.68 -16.15
C ASN A 280 15.64 -12.37 -15.88
N ARG A 281 14.75 -11.80 -15.07
CA ARG A 281 13.38 -12.32 -14.97
C ARG A 281 12.44 -11.57 -15.90
N VAL A 282 12.01 -12.27 -16.93
CA VAL A 282 10.97 -11.82 -17.86
C VAL A 282 9.63 -11.82 -17.09
N VAL A 283 9.11 -10.64 -16.78
CA VAL A 283 7.74 -10.48 -16.29
C VAL A 283 6.80 -10.75 -17.46
N LYS A 284 6.09 -11.86 -17.44
CA LYS A 284 5.04 -12.15 -18.43
C LYS A 284 3.72 -11.58 -17.93
N PRO A 285 3.04 -10.70 -18.68
CA PRO A 285 1.68 -10.30 -18.33
C PRO A 285 0.75 -11.53 -18.36
N LYS A 286 -0.16 -11.65 -17.40
CA LYS A 286 -1.24 -12.65 -17.46
C LYS A 286 -2.09 -12.37 -18.70
N THR A 287 -1.85 -13.14 -19.76
CA THR A 287 -2.69 -13.11 -20.97
C THR A 287 -3.94 -13.96 -20.73
N SER A 288 -4.96 -13.40 -20.13
CA SER A 288 -6.31 -13.95 -20.11
C SER A 288 -7.30 -13.02 -20.82
N TRP A 289 -6.95 -12.60 -22.04
CA TRP A 289 -7.87 -11.94 -22.96
C TRP A 289 -7.60 -12.49 -24.36
N VAL A 290 -8.10 -13.71 -24.62
CA VAL A 290 -8.40 -14.17 -25.96
C VAL A 290 -9.81 -14.76 -25.90
N VAL A 291 -10.78 -14.00 -26.34
CA VAL A 291 -11.94 -14.43 -27.09
C VAL A 291 -12.13 -13.46 -28.22
#